data_fca8aafb10d3f00cfe1fb58c52bcddde
#
_entry.id   fca8aafb10d3f00cfe1fb58c52bcddde
#
_cell.length_a   1.000
_cell.length_b   1.000
_cell.length_c   1.000
_cell.angle_alpha   90.00
_cell.angle_beta   90.00
_cell.angle_gamma   90.00
#
_symmetry.space_group_name_H-M   'P 1'
#
loop_
_entity.id
_entity.type
_entity.pdbx_description
1 polymer ?
#
loop_
_entity_poly.entity_id
_entity_poly.type
_entity_poly.pdbx_seq_one_letter_code
_entity_poly.pdbx_strand_id
1 'polypeptide(L)'
;MTAFTNRLQQHFYNSFKSEVSLHCSEVLTQGLQEPSLVSSNALLAKQLGIDPGELTSPEMLQIMSGNQIPESSQPIALVYSGHQFGVWAGQLGDGRAITLGELAVGENATLWDIQLKGAGPTPYSRFADGRAVLRSSIREYLCSEAMHGLGIATTRALCLIDSKTPVYREEVESGATVCRVAESHIRFGSFEHFHYRQQPEAIKALA
;
A
#
# COMPACT_ATOMS: atom_id res chain seq x y z
N MET A 1 -1.98 -23.55 -7.03
CA MET A 1 -2.17 -22.34 -6.19
C MET A 1 -1.59 -22.64 -4.82
N THR A 2 -0.73 -21.79 -4.33
CA THR A 2 -0.19 -21.90 -2.99
C THR A 2 -1.26 -21.53 -1.95
N ALA A 3 -1.13 -21.99 -0.70
CA ALA A 3 -2.14 -21.75 0.35
C ALA A 3 -2.39 -20.24 0.61
N PHE A 4 -1.39 -19.41 0.35
CA PHE A 4 -1.48 -17.96 0.57
C PHE A 4 -2.21 -17.21 -0.57
N THR A 5 -1.95 -17.54 -1.83
CA THR A 5 -2.73 -16.97 -2.96
C THR A 5 -4.20 -17.33 -2.83
N ASN A 6 -4.51 -18.51 -2.33
CA ASN A 6 -5.87 -18.88 -1.94
C ASN A 6 -6.40 -17.99 -0.79
N ARG A 7 -5.56 -17.68 0.21
CA ARG A 7 -5.96 -16.82 1.32
C ARG A 7 -6.18 -15.37 0.89
N LEU A 8 -5.30 -14.80 0.06
CA LEU A 8 -5.51 -13.48 -0.53
C LEU A 8 -6.76 -13.43 -1.43
N GLN A 9 -7.01 -14.48 -2.20
CA GLN A 9 -8.17 -14.51 -3.08
C GLN A 9 -9.50 -14.70 -2.33
N GLN A 10 -9.48 -15.36 -1.17
CA GLN A 10 -10.69 -15.75 -0.46
C GLN A 10 -10.99 -14.94 0.81
N HIS A 11 -10.02 -14.15 1.32
CA HIS A 11 -10.08 -13.63 2.69
C HIS A 11 -9.59 -12.18 2.86
N PHE A 12 -9.59 -11.35 1.79
CA PHE A 12 -9.42 -9.92 2.02
C PHE A 12 -10.67 -9.35 2.67
N TYR A 13 -10.48 -8.70 3.78
CA TYR A 13 -11.46 -7.81 4.39
C TYR A 13 -11.35 -6.46 3.70
N ASN A 14 -12.47 -5.76 3.57
CA ASN A 14 -12.55 -4.43 3.00
C ASN A 14 -13.31 -3.53 3.97
N SER A 15 -12.96 -3.61 5.26
CA SER A 15 -13.65 -2.93 6.35
C SER A 15 -13.61 -1.42 6.15
N PHE A 16 -12.46 -0.90 5.78
CA PHE A 16 -12.27 0.53 5.54
C PHE A 16 -13.24 1.08 4.49
N LYS A 17 -13.43 0.36 3.38
CA LYS A 17 -14.37 0.76 2.34
C LYS A 17 -15.83 0.72 2.82
N SER A 18 -16.19 -0.29 3.60
CA SER A 18 -17.56 -0.47 4.07
C SER A 18 -17.94 0.50 5.19
N GLU A 19 -17.01 0.81 6.09
CA GLU A 19 -17.26 1.59 7.29
C GLU A 19 -17.01 3.10 7.10
N VAL A 20 -16.02 3.45 6.27
CA VAL A 20 -15.57 4.85 6.10
C VAL A 20 -15.42 5.25 4.63
N SER A 21 -16.42 4.98 3.82
CA SER A 21 -16.40 5.19 2.36
C SER A 21 -16.07 6.64 1.92
N LEU A 22 -16.33 7.64 2.75
CA LEU A 22 -15.97 9.04 2.47
C LEU A 22 -14.46 9.30 2.47
N HIS A 23 -13.67 8.39 3.06
CA HIS A 23 -12.24 8.57 3.28
C HIS A 23 -11.39 7.92 2.18
N CYS A 24 -12.01 7.26 1.23
CA CYS A 24 -11.32 6.55 0.16
C CYS A 24 -12.01 6.68 -1.18
N SER A 25 -11.27 6.40 -2.23
CA SER A 25 -11.79 6.21 -3.59
C SER A 25 -11.45 4.82 -4.07
N GLU A 26 -12.39 4.17 -4.75
CA GLU A 26 -12.12 2.92 -5.46
C GLU A 26 -11.17 3.18 -6.61
N VAL A 27 -10.18 2.31 -6.78
CA VAL A 27 -9.15 2.44 -7.80
C VAL A 27 -8.79 1.07 -8.36
N LEU A 28 -8.20 1.06 -9.56
CA LEU A 28 -7.60 -0.15 -10.11
C LEU A 28 -6.09 0.02 -10.15
N THR A 29 -5.37 -1.08 -9.88
CA THR A 29 -3.93 -1.09 -10.07
C THR A 29 -3.58 -1.04 -11.56
N GLN A 30 -2.47 -0.39 -11.88
CA GLN A 30 -1.82 -0.50 -13.18
C GLN A 30 -0.54 -1.29 -12.99
N GLY A 31 -0.49 -2.48 -13.55
CA GLY A 31 0.62 -3.39 -13.39
C GLY A 31 1.95 -2.87 -13.94
N LEU A 32 3.01 -3.57 -13.61
CA LEU A 32 4.38 -3.33 -14.05
C LEU A 32 4.76 -4.28 -15.18
N GLN A 33 5.58 -3.81 -16.12
CA GLN A 33 6.11 -4.63 -17.23
C GLN A 33 7.28 -5.50 -16.74
N GLU A 34 7.25 -6.78 -17.05
CA GLU A 34 8.29 -7.73 -16.70
C GLU A 34 8.78 -7.58 -15.23
N PRO A 35 7.87 -7.75 -14.24
CA PRO A 35 8.22 -7.56 -12.85
C PRO A 35 9.18 -8.64 -12.36
N SER A 36 10.08 -8.26 -11.45
CA SER A 36 11.02 -9.16 -10.78
C SER A 36 11.13 -8.85 -9.29
N LEU A 37 11.22 -9.89 -8.48
CA LEU A 37 11.39 -9.75 -7.03
C LEU A 37 12.82 -9.30 -6.72
N VAL A 38 12.98 -8.16 -6.07
CA VAL A 38 14.29 -7.64 -5.60
C VAL A 38 14.59 -8.13 -4.19
N SER A 39 13.59 -8.07 -3.30
CA SER A 39 13.74 -8.45 -1.89
C SER A 39 12.41 -8.85 -1.30
N SER A 40 12.44 -9.75 -0.32
CA SER A 40 11.28 -10.14 0.48
C SER A 40 11.64 -10.24 1.95
N ASN A 41 10.68 -9.96 2.84
CA ASN A 41 10.83 -10.00 4.28
C ASN A 41 10.24 -11.29 4.85
N ALA A 42 11.11 -12.30 4.97
CA ALA A 42 10.71 -13.62 5.47
C ALA A 42 10.19 -13.59 6.91
N LEU A 43 10.70 -12.69 7.76
CA LEU A 43 10.23 -12.57 9.15
C LEU A 43 8.82 -11.98 9.20
N LEU A 44 8.59 -10.92 8.43
CA LEU A 44 7.26 -10.32 8.33
C LEU A 44 6.25 -11.29 7.70
N ALA A 45 6.65 -12.03 6.64
CA ALA A 45 5.81 -13.05 6.03
C ALA A 45 5.31 -14.06 7.08
N LYS A 46 6.22 -14.61 7.90
CA LYS A 46 5.85 -15.53 8.99
C LYS A 46 4.89 -14.90 9.99
N GLN A 47 5.09 -13.64 10.38
CA GLN A 47 4.17 -12.91 11.27
C GLN A 47 2.76 -12.79 10.68
N LEU A 48 2.67 -12.61 9.36
CA LEU A 48 1.40 -12.56 8.62
C LEU A 48 0.79 -13.94 8.35
N GLY A 49 1.45 -15.03 8.77
CA GLY A 49 1.02 -16.40 8.48
C GLY A 49 1.25 -16.82 7.03
N ILE A 50 2.21 -16.19 6.36
CA ILE A 50 2.60 -16.48 4.98
C ILE A 50 3.86 -17.32 4.98
N ASP A 51 3.89 -18.40 4.20
CA ASP A 51 5.16 -19.11 3.94
C ASP A 51 6.10 -18.18 3.15
N PRO A 52 7.32 -17.89 3.65
CA PRO A 52 8.27 -17.06 2.92
C PRO A 52 8.57 -17.53 1.49
N GLY A 53 8.49 -18.84 1.23
CA GLY A 53 8.64 -19.41 -0.11
C GLY A 53 7.55 -18.96 -1.10
N GLU A 54 6.36 -18.65 -0.61
CA GLU A 54 5.26 -18.18 -1.44
C GLU A 54 5.51 -16.78 -2.01
N LEU A 55 6.31 -15.93 -1.31
CA LEU A 55 6.65 -14.59 -1.81
C LEU A 55 7.43 -14.62 -3.13
N THR A 56 8.02 -15.76 -3.48
CA THR A 56 8.75 -15.96 -4.73
C THR A 56 7.91 -16.61 -5.83
N SER A 57 6.63 -16.92 -5.54
CA SER A 57 5.75 -17.56 -6.52
C SER A 57 5.38 -16.59 -7.66
N PRO A 58 5.15 -17.11 -8.88
CA PRO A 58 4.70 -16.28 -10.00
C PRO A 58 3.40 -15.54 -9.71
N GLU A 59 2.45 -16.17 -9.01
CA GLU A 59 1.17 -15.57 -8.66
C GLU A 59 1.35 -14.40 -7.69
N MET A 60 2.20 -14.57 -6.68
CA MET A 60 2.51 -13.50 -5.74
C MET A 60 3.18 -12.33 -6.44
N LEU A 61 4.10 -12.60 -7.36
CA LEU A 61 4.76 -11.58 -8.15
C LEU A 61 3.74 -10.75 -8.96
N GLN A 62 2.72 -11.38 -9.56
CA GLN A 62 1.67 -10.68 -10.30
C GLN A 62 0.81 -9.80 -9.37
N ILE A 63 0.47 -10.29 -8.20
CA ILE A 63 -0.32 -9.51 -7.21
C ILE A 63 0.51 -8.32 -6.70
N MET A 64 1.75 -8.57 -6.26
CA MET A 64 2.59 -7.55 -5.63
C MET A 64 3.14 -6.51 -6.62
N SER A 65 3.13 -6.80 -7.92
CA SER A 65 3.42 -5.83 -8.99
C SER A 65 2.19 -5.06 -9.46
N GLY A 66 0.99 -5.39 -8.97
CA GLY A 66 -0.27 -4.77 -9.37
C GLY A 66 -0.81 -5.25 -10.72
N ASN A 67 -0.25 -6.34 -11.28
CA ASN A 67 -0.73 -6.94 -12.53
C ASN A 67 -2.01 -7.76 -12.34
N GLN A 68 -2.22 -8.27 -11.14
CA GLN A 68 -3.39 -9.04 -10.78
C GLN A 68 -4.00 -8.51 -9.48
N ILE A 69 -5.31 -8.31 -9.50
CA ILE A 69 -6.08 -7.97 -8.30
C ILE A 69 -6.75 -9.27 -7.81
N PRO A 70 -6.55 -9.66 -6.53
CA PRO A 70 -7.26 -10.80 -5.94
C PRO A 70 -8.78 -10.61 -5.99
N GLU A 71 -9.55 -11.69 -6.19
CA GLU A 71 -11.02 -11.63 -6.35
C GLU A 71 -11.73 -11.01 -5.14
N SER A 72 -11.25 -11.27 -3.92
CA SER A 72 -11.81 -10.71 -2.69
C SER A 72 -11.38 -9.25 -2.42
N SER A 73 -10.40 -8.72 -3.18
CA SER A 73 -9.86 -7.38 -3.00
C SER A 73 -10.79 -6.33 -3.60
N GLN A 74 -10.94 -5.22 -2.89
CA GLN A 74 -11.60 -4.01 -3.38
C GLN A 74 -10.63 -2.83 -3.22
N PRO A 75 -9.70 -2.64 -4.18
CA PRO A 75 -8.61 -1.71 -4.01
C PRO A 75 -9.07 -0.27 -3.84
N ILE A 76 -8.46 0.44 -2.89
CA ILE A 76 -8.79 1.82 -2.55
C ILE A 76 -7.53 2.67 -2.45
N ALA A 77 -7.72 3.98 -2.62
CA ALA A 77 -6.77 5.02 -2.27
C ALA A 77 -7.38 5.96 -1.23
N LEU A 78 -6.61 6.31 -0.20
CA LEU A 78 -7.08 7.15 0.91
C LEU A 78 -6.92 8.62 0.60
N VAL A 79 -7.90 9.45 1.03
CA VAL A 79 -7.78 10.90 1.02
C VAL A 79 -7.23 11.40 2.35
N TYR A 80 -6.38 12.40 2.29
CA TYR A 80 -5.88 13.13 3.46
C TYR A 80 -5.40 14.53 3.05
N SER A 81 -5.16 15.37 4.01
CA SER A 81 -4.52 16.68 3.85
C SER A 81 -3.16 16.68 4.54
N GLY A 82 -2.43 17.78 4.51
CA GLY A 82 -1.17 17.89 5.22
C GLY A 82 -0.30 19.01 4.70
N HIS A 83 0.94 19.02 5.16
CA HIS A 83 1.93 20.03 4.80
C HIS A 83 2.97 19.43 3.85
N GLN A 84 3.28 20.17 2.79
CA GLN A 84 4.39 19.89 1.89
C GLN A 84 5.32 21.10 1.84
N PHE A 85 6.60 20.92 2.18
CA PHE A 85 7.58 21.99 2.23
C PHE A 85 7.15 23.21 3.07
N GLY A 86 6.50 22.94 4.21
CA GLY A 86 5.99 23.98 5.10
C GLY A 86 4.69 24.67 4.66
N VAL A 87 4.15 24.30 3.51
CA VAL A 87 2.89 24.87 2.98
C VAL A 87 1.74 23.88 3.16
N TRP A 88 0.61 24.38 3.63
CA TRP A 88 -0.62 23.59 3.75
C TRP A 88 -1.13 23.17 2.37
N ALA A 89 -1.31 21.87 2.20
CA ALA A 89 -1.96 21.26 1.05
C ALA A 89 -3.34 20.74 1.48
N GLY A 90 -4.39 21.47 1.12
CA GLY A 90 -5.76 21.18 1.52
C GLY A 90 -6.30 19.84 1.03
N GLN A 91 -5.68 19.25 0.00
CA GLN A 91 -5.91 17.90 -0.44
C GLN A 91 -4.62 17.27 -0.96
N LEU A 92 -4.24 16.21 -0.32
CA LEU A 92 -3.28 15.21 -0.72
C LEU A 92 -4.02 13.89 -0.97
N GLY A 93 -3.46 12.79 -0.57
CA GLY A 93 -4.02 11.47 -0.66
C GLY A 93 -2.97 10.48 -1.12
N ASP A 94 -3.36 9.24 -1.23
CA ASP A 94 -2.51 8.16 -1.71
C ASP A 94 -2.32 8.27 -3.24
N GLY A 95 -1.55 9.27 -3.69
CA GLY A 95 -1.35 9.58 -5.13
C GLY A 95 -0.55 8.53 -5.90
N ARG A 96 -0.02 7.52 -5.25
CA ARG A 96 0.69 6.37 -5.85
C ARG A 96 0.67 5.14 -4.95
N ALA A 97 -0.23 5.09 -3.99
CA ALA A 97 -0.39 3.95 -3.10
C ALA A 97 -1.83 3.45 -3.19
N ILE A 98 -1.99 2.15 -3.26
CA ILE A 98 -3.28 1.47 -3.43
C ILE A 98 -3.34 0.36 -2.40
N THR A 99 -4.31 0.45 -1.48
CA THR A 99 -4.57 -0.60 -0.49
C THR A 99 -5.43 -1.66 -1.15
N LEU A 100 -4.94 -2.89 -1.17
CA LEU A 100 -5.65 -4.04 -1.75
C LEU A 100 -6.79 -4.53 -0.85
N GLY A 101 -6.66 -4.32 0.45
CA GLY A 101 -7.56 -4.78 1.51
C GLY A 101 -6.78 -5.16 2.75
N GLU A 102 -7.45 -5.81 3.70
CA GLU A 102 -6.88 -6.18 4.99
C GLU A 102 -6.80 -7.71 5.14
N LEU A 103 -5.78 -8.18 5.83
CA LEU A 103 -5.62 -9.58 6.24
C LEU A 103 -5.78 -9.70 7.75
N ALA A 104 -6.54 -10.71 8.19
CA ALA A 104 -6.59 -11.06 9.61
C ALA A 104 -5.29 -11.79 10.01
N VAL A 105 -4.62 -11.30 11.05
CA VAL A 105 -3.31 -11.78 11.51
C VAL A 105 -3.40 -12.20 12.98
N GLY A 106 -2.74 -13.32 13.31
CA GLY A 106 -2.67 -13.86 14.66
C GLY A 106 -4.00 -14.45 15.16
N GLU A 107 -3.98 -14.91 16.42
CA GLU A 107 -5.14 -15.56 17.06
C GLU A 107 -6.31 -14.59 17.29
N ASN A 108 -6.00 -13.31 17.50
CA ASN A 108 -7.00 -12.26 17.70
C ASN A 108 -7.58 -11.72 16.40
N ALA A 109 -7.16 -12.25 15.25
CA ALA A 109 -7.60 -11.82 13.93
C ALA A 109 -7.47 -10.29 13.70
N THR A 110 -6.40 -9.66 14.23
CA THR A 110 -6.13 -8.25 14.00
C THR A 110 -5.99 -7.98 12.51
N LEU A 111 -6.69 -6.98 12.00
CA LEU A 111 -6.65 -6.64 10.58
C LEU A 111 -5.38 -5.82 10.27
N TRP A 112 -4.71 -6.21 9.19
CA TRP A 112 -3.51 -5.53 8.69
C TRP A 112 -3.68 -5.18 7.21
N ASP A 113 -3.52 -3.90 6.90
CA ASP A 113 -3.57 -3.38 5.53
C ASP A 113 -2.44 -3.95 4.68
N ILE A 114 -2.78 -4.38 3.48
CA ILE A 114 -1.83 -4.71 2.41
C ILE A 114 -1.90 -3.62 1.35
N GLN A 115 -0.86 -2.83 1.24
CA GLN A 115 -0.83 -1.66 0.37
C GLN A 115 0.34 -1.71 -0.61
N LEU A 116 0.06 -1.51 -1.89
CA LEU A 116 1.06 -1.40 -2.95
C LEU A 116 1.39 0.07 -3.20
N LYS A 117 2.66 0.45 -3.09
CA LYS A 117 3.13 1.78 -3.45
C LYS A 117 3.89 1.75 -4.76
N GLY A 118 3.42 2.49 -5.73
CA GLY A 118 3.93 2.52 -7.10
C GLY A 118 3.06 1.80 -8.12
N ALA A 119 1.89 1.29 -7.70
CA ALA A 119 1.02 0.45 -8.52
C ALA A 119 0.08 1.22 -9.47
N GLY A 120 0.34 2.49 -9.71
CA GLY A 120 -0.39 3.29 -10.69
C GLY A 120 -1.04 4.55 -10.13
N PRO A 121 -1.64 5.36 -11.01
CA PRO A 121 -2.31 6.61 -10.63
C PRO A 121 -3.61 6.34 -9.87
N THR A 122 -3.95 7.31 -9.03
CA THR A 122 -5.17 7.36 -8.25
C THR A 122 -5.84 8.73 -8.46
N PRO A 123 -7.06 8.98 -8.00
CA PRO A 123 -7.65 10.31 -8.03
C PRO A 123 -6.83 11.39 -7.32
N TYR A 124 -5.86 10.98 -6.50
CA TYR A 124 -4.99 11.87 -5.72
C TYR A 124 -3.59 12.05 -6.33
N SER A 125 -3.31 11.46 -7.48
CA SER A 125 -2.02 11.60 -8.17
C SER A 125 -1.77 13.00 -8.73
N ARG A 126 -2.83 13.82 -8.84
CA ARG A 126 -2.79 15.15 -9.47
C ARG A 126 -2.31 15.00 -10.93
N PHE A 127 -1.12 15.51 -11.25
CA PHE A 127 -0.46 15.42 -12.56
C PHE A 127 0.62 14.33 -12.63
N ALA A 128 0.82 13.55 -11.55
CA ALA A 128 1.85 12.52 -11.47
C ALA A 128 1.36 11.17 -12.00
N ASP A 129 2.30 10.32 -12.40
CA ASP A 129 2.07 9.02 -13.01
C ASP A 129 1.65 7.89 -12.05
N GLY A 130 1.62 8.17 -10.76
CA GLY A 130 1.32 7.16 -9.74
C GLY A 130 2.40 6.09 -9.56
N ARG A 131 3.59 6.29 -10.14
CA ARG A 131 4.69 5.32 -10.07
C ARG A 131 5.70 5.67 -8.98
N ALA A 132 6.36 4.63 -8.47
CA ALA A 132 7.57 4.75 -7.69
C ALA A 132 8.76 4.25 -8.52
N VAL A 133 9.95 4.77 -8.24
CA VAL A 133 11.21 4.32 -8.86
C VAL A 133 11.99 3.45 -7.91
N LEU A 134 12.79 2.53 -8.46
CA LEU A 134 13.51 1.51 -7.67
C LEU A 134 14.36 2.14 -6.55
N ARG A 135 15.17 3.16 -6.84
CA ARG A 135 16.05 3.81 -5.84
C ARG A 135 15.31 4.35 -4.62
N SER A 136 14.11 4.93 -4.83
CA SER A 136 13.29 5.45 -3.73
C SER A 136 12.59 4.33 -2.97
N SER A 137 12.21 3.28 -3.66
CA SER A 137 11.57 2.11 -3.10
C SER A 137 12.53 1.29 -2.23
N ILE A 138 13.81 1.16 -2.63
CA ILE A 138 14.86 0.57 -1.79
C ILE A 138 15.01 1.36 -0.49
N ARG A 139 15.08 2.70 -0.55
CA ARG A 139 15.19 3.52 0.67
C ARG A 139 14.00 3.34 1.60
N GLU A 140 12.79 3.31 1.06
CA GLU A 140 11.59 3.11 1.85
C GLU A 140 11.58 1.73 2.51
N TYR A 141 11.91 0.68 1.77
CA TYR A 141 12.02 -0.69 2.28
C TYR A 141 13.03 -0.77 3.43
N LEU A 142 14.25 -0.29 3.23
CA LEU A 142 15.31 -0.34 4.23
C LEU A 142 15.01 0.54 5.44
N CYS A 143 14.51 1.76 5.24
CA CYS A 143 14.21 2.66 6.34
C CYS A 143 13.06 2.15 7.21
N SER A 144 11.99 1.60 6.63
CA SER A 144 10.88 1.04 7.40
C SER A 144 11.33 -0.13 8.28
N GLU A 145 12.11 -1.04 7.74
CA GLU A 145 12.63 -2.18 8.51
C GLU A 145 13.69 -1.78 9.56
N ALA A 146 14.53 -0.77 9.25
CA ALA A 146 15.46 -0.22 10.22
C ALA A 146 14.73 0.44 11.40
N MET A 147 13.69 1.22 11.15
CA MET A 147 12.86 1.83 12.20
C MET A 147 12.19 0.76 13.06
N HIS A 148 11.64 -0.27 12.44
CA HIS A 148 11.09 -1.41 13.19
C HIS A 148 12.15 -2.09 14.06
N GLY A 149 13.36 -2.32 13.53
CA GLY A 149 14.48 -2.90 14.27
C GLY A 149 14.93 -2.05 15.46
N LEU A 150 14.70 -0.75 15.42
CA LEU A 150 14.92 0.19 16.53
C LEU A 150 13.77 0.26 17.54
N GLY A 151 12.71 -0.55 17.36
CA GLY A 151 11.53 -0.55 18.21
C GLY A 151 10.57 0.62 17.99
N ILE A 152 10.71 1.32 16.85
CA ILE A 152 9.81 2.43 16.49
C ILE A 152 8.65 1.88 15.68
N ALA A 153 7.42 2.16 16.12
CA ALA A 153 6.22 1.79 15.38
C ALA A 153 6.22 2.44 13.98
N THR A 154 6.11 1.61 12.96
CA THR A 154 6.20 2.06 11.57
C THR A 154 5.48 1.09 10.64
N THR A 155 5.13 1.56 9.45
CA THR A 155 4.72 0.69 8.35
C THR A 155 5.85 -0.28 8.00
N ARG A 156 5.54 -1.56 7.86
CA ARG A 156 6.50 -2.60 7.48
C ARG A 156 6.56 -2.76 5.96
N ALA A 157 7.63 -3.35 5.45
CA ALA A 157 7.79 -3.67 4.04
C ALA A 157 7.88 -5.20 3.84
N LEU A 158 6.91 -5.77 3.10
CA LEU A 158 6.84 -7.22 2.86
C LEU A 158 7.73 -7.63 1.69
N CYS A 159 7.63 -6.91 0.58
CA CYS A 159 8.48 -7.16 -0.59
C CYS A 159 8.71 -5.89 -1.42
N LEU A 160 9.74 -5.96 -2.24
CA LEU A 160 10.13 -4.95 -3.21
C LEU A 160 10.21 -5.60 -4.58
N ILE A 161 9.50 -5.05 -5.54
CA ILE A 161 9.44 -5.50 -6.94
C ILE A 161 10.05 -4.41 -7.82
N ASP A 162 10.98 -4.79 -8.69
CA ASP A 162 11.47 -3.97 -9.81
C ASP A 162 10.78 -4.36 -11.12
N SER A 163 10.93 -3.55 -12.16
CA SER A 163 10.33 -3.82 -13.47
C SER A 163 11.04 -3.11 -14.62
N LYS A 164 10.65 -3.44 -15.85
CA LYS A 164 11.05 -2.69 -17.05
C LYS A 164 10.09 -1.54 -17.40
N THR A 165 9.13 -1.23 -16.55
CA THR A 165 8.25 -0.08 -16.74
C THR A 165 9.07 1.21 -16.69
N PRO A 166 9.16 2.00 -17.76
CA PRO A 166 9.90 3.24 -17.73
C PRO A 166 9.14 4.31 -16.91
N VAL A 167 9.86 4.98 -16.04
CA VAL A 167 9.35 6.08 -15.24
C VAL A 167 10.19 7.32 -15.51
N TYR A 168 9.56 8.34 -16.05
CA TYR A 168 10.23 9.58 -16.44
C TYR A 168 10.38 10.51 -15.24
N ARG A 169 11.62 10.82 -14.87
CA ARG A 169 12.03 11.77 -13.84
C ARG A 169 13.08 12.71 -14.44
N GLU A 170 14.12 13.06 -13.72
CA GLU A 170 15.28 13.74 -14.30
C GLU A 170 15.96 12.87 -15.37
N GLU A 171 15.96 11.55 -15.11
CA GLU A 171 16.38 10.51 -16.03
C GLU A 171 15.26 9.46 -16.15
N VAL A 172 15.35 8.57 -17.11
CA VAL A 172 14.45 7.42 -17.21
C VAL A 172 14.90 6.35 -16.22
N GLU A 173 14.03 6.02 -15.28
CA GLU A 173 14.29 5.03 -14.23
C GLU A 173 13.33 3.83 -14.35
N SER A 174 13.66 2.73 -13.68
CA SER A 174 12.75 1.59 -13.60
C SER A 174 11.63 1.82 -12.58
N GLY A 175 10.41 1.49 -12.99
CA GLY A 175 9.24 1.47 -12.12
C GLY A 175 9.30 0.31 -11.13
N ALA A 176 8.93 0.58 -9.88
CA ALA A 176 8.96 -0.40 -8.80
C ALA A 176 7.72 -0.32 -7.94
N THR A 177 7.40 -1.41 -7.24
CA THR A 177 6.41 -1.43 -6.17
C THR A 177 7.02 -1.88 -4.86
N VAL A 178 6.58 -1.25 -3.76
CA VAL A 178 6.80 -1.73 -2.40
C VAL A 178 5.47 -2.20 -1.85
N CYS A 179 5.39 -3.45 -1.42
CA CYS A 179 4.28 -3.93 -0.62
C CYS A 179 4.47 -3.50 0.83
N ARG A 180 3.64 -2.58 1.28
CA ARG A 180 3.63 -2.07 2.66
C ARG A 180 2.55 -2.76 3.46
N VAL A 181 2.83 -2.95 4.75
CA VAL A 181 1.95 -3.64 5.68
C VAL A 181 1.89 -2.86 6.99
N ALA A 182 0.70 -2.60 7.49
CA ALA A 182 0.47 -1.94 8.77
C ALA A 182 -0.92 -2.30 9.30
N GLU A 183 -1.15 -2.15 10.59
CA GLU A 183 -2.51 -2.27 11.15
C GLU A 183 -3.43 -1.18 10.62
N SER A 184 -2.88 -0.02 10.24
CA SER A 184 -3.64 1.06 9.58
C SER A 184 -2.70 1.99 8.81
N HIS A 185 -3.20 2.54 7.70
CA HIS A 185 -2.58 3.63 6.96
C HIS A 185 -3.27 4.98 7.20
N ILE A 186 -4.15 5.09 8.18
CA ILE A 186 -4.74 6.37 8.62
C ILE A 186 -3.63 7.29 9.12
N ARG A 187 -3.72 8.57 8.82
CA ARG A 187 -2.74 9.60 9.15
C ARG A 187 -3.40 10.74 9.92
N PHE A 188 -2.63 11.56 10.60
CA PHE A 188 -3.13 12.83 11.13
C PHE A 188 -3.84 13.67 10.05
N GLY A 189 -3.28 13.68 8.84
CA GLY A 189 -3.88 14.35 7.69
C GLY A 189 -5.24 13.81 7.26
N SER A 190 -5.61 12.59 7.61
CA SER A 190 -6.97 12.06 7.39
C SER A 190 -7.96 12.80 8.27
N PHE A 191 -7.64 13.03 9.54
CA PHE A 191 -8.47 13.83 10.47
C PHE A 191 -8.48 15.32 10.07
N GLU A 192 -7.32 15.90 9.74
CA GLU A 192 -7.20 17.28 9.29
C GLU A 192 -8.04 17.55 8.05
N HIS A 193 -8.09 16.61 7.10
CA HIS A 193 -8.88 16.73 5.87
C HIS A 193 -10.35 17.03 6.14
N PHE A 194 -10.96 16.30 7.05
CA PHE A 194 -12.36 16.44 7.41
C PHE A 194 -12.60 17.56 8.44
N HIS A 195 -11.63 17.84 9.30
CA HIS A 195 -11.70 18.96 10.22
C HIS A 195 -11.82 20.30 9.49
N TYR A 196 -10.93 20.57 8.54
CA TYR A 196 -10.96 21.81 7.77
C TYR A 196 -12.15 21.93 6.81
N ARG A 197 -12.82 20.81 6.52
CA ARG A 197 -14.07 20.77 5.76
C ARG A 197 -15.32 20.82 6.61
N GLN A 198 -15.17 20.95 7.94
CA GLN A 198 -16.27 20.99 8.90
C GLN A 198 -17.18 19.75 8.80
N GLN A 199 -16.59 18.57 8.67
CA GLN A 199 -17.26 17.28 8.57
C GLN A 199 -17.00 16.40 9.81
N PRO A 200 -17.57 16.75 10.98
CA PRO A 200 -17.28 16.06 12.24
C PRO A 200 -17.72 14.59 12.25
N GLU A 201 -18.77 14.23 11.53
CA GLU A 201 -19.23 12.84 11.45
C GLU A 201 -18.22 11.96 10.71
N ALA A 202 -17.54 12.50 9.69
CA ALA A 202 -16.46 11.79 9.03
C ALA A 202 -15.26 11.56 9.97
N ILE A 203 -14.92 12.55 10.81
CA ILE A 203 -13.87 12.41 11.82
C ILE A 203 -14.24 11.33 12.84
N LYS A 204 -15.48 11.32 13.29
CA LYS A 204 -16.00 10.33 14.25
C LYS A 204 -15.98 8.90 13.68
N ALA A 205 -16.23 8.76 12.38
CA ALA A 205 -16.15 7.46 11.73
C ALA A 205 -14.72 6.91 11.61
N LEU A 206 -13.68 7.78 11.66
CA LEU A 206 -12.27 7.38 11.69
C LEU A 206 -11.77 6.98 13.08
N ALA A 207 -12.43 7.42 14.15
CA ALA A 207 -12.02 7.22 15.54
C ALA A 207 -12.61 5.96 16.14
#